data_cc8c5c1c2673d79c93caa911bd5ed3c9
#
_entry.id   cc8c5c1c2673d79c93caa911bd5ed3c9
#
_cell.length_a   1.000
_cell.length_b   1.000
_cell.length_c   1.000
_cell.angle_alpha   90.00
_cell.angle_beta   90.00
_cell.angle_gamma   90.00
#
_symmetry.space_group_name_H-M   'P 1'
#
loop_
_entity.id
_entity.type
_entity.pdbx_description
1 polymer ?
#
loop_
_entity_poly.entity_id
_entity_poly.type
_entity_poly.pdbx_seq_one_letter_code
_entity_poly.pdbx_strand_id
1 'polypeptide(L)'
;MKETNVQISNFTIAYPLENQVPLDKALFIDIETTGFTARSSYLYLIGCAYYQDGCWTVRQWFAENYNEEALILDAFFDFAKDYTHLIHFNGNNFDLPFILQKCKQLE
;
A
#
# COMPACT_ATOMS: atom_id res chain seq x y z
N MET A 1 -8.83 12.40 5.73
CA MET A 1 -8.03 11.51 4.85
C MET A 1 -7.98 12.09 3.45
N LYS A 2 -6.81 12.05 2.87
CA LYS A 2 -6.60 12.54 1.51
C LYS A 2 -6.20 11.37 0.62
N GLU A 3 -6.89 11.19 -0.50
CA GLU A 3 -6.59 10.14 -1.47
C GLU A 3 -6.09 10.78 -2.76
N THR A 4 -4.99 10.25 -3.30
CA THR A 4 -4.46 10.68 -4.57
C THR A 4 -4.35 9.48 -5.51
N ASN A 5 -4.45 9.75 -6.81
CA ASN A 5 -4.45 8.72 -7.84
C ASN A 5 -3.79 9.29 -9.08
N VAL A 6 -2.63 8.74 -9.46
CA VAL A 6 -1.83 9.27 -10.57
C VAL A 6 -1.46 8.14 -11.52
N GLN A 7 -1.80 8.32 -12.79
CA GLN A 7 -1.36 7.40 -13.84
C GLN A 7 0.05 7.77 -14.29
N ILE A 8 0.88 6.74 -14.48
CA ILE A 8 2.25 6.93 -14.95
C ILE A 8 2.32 6.43 -16.38
N SER A 9 2.49 7.35 -17.33
CA SER A 9 2.70 6.99 -18.73
C SER A 9 4.18 6.70 -18.96
N ASN A 10 4.48 5.89 -19.99
CA ASN A 10 5.84 5.56 -20.39
C ASN A 10 6.66 4.82 -19.32
N PHE A 11 6.00 4.18 -18.37
CA PHE A 11 6.67 3.38 -17.36
C PHE A 11 6.67 1.92 -17.77
N THR A 12 7.84 1.28 -17.73
CA THR A 12 7.96 -0.15 -17.97
C THR A 12 8.82 -0.76 -16.87
N ILE A 13 8.47 -1.99 -16.49
CA ILE A 13 9.27 -2.77 -15.55
C ILE A 13 10.27 -3.58 -16.36
N ALA A 14 11.57 -3.41 -16.06
CA ALA A 14 12.62 -4.16 -16.74
C ALA A 14 12.59 -5.64 -16.40
N TYR A 15 12.14 -5.99 -15.20
CA TYR A 15 12.03 -7.35 -14.76
C TYR A 15 10.73 -7.98 -15.30
N PRO A 16 10.78 -9.20 -15.87
CA PRO A 16 9.57 -9.81 -16.45
C PRO A 16 8.64 -10.36 -15.37
N LEU A 17 8.00 -9.47 -14.65
CA LEU A 17 7.13 -9.80 -13.52
C LEU A 17 5.93 -10.66 -13.96
N GLU A 18 5.42 -10.43 -15.17
CA GLU A 18 4.28 -11.17 -15.73
C GLU A 18 4.55 -12.66 -15.86
N ASN A 19 5.82 -13.08 -15.86
CA ASN A 19 6.18 -14.49 -15.89
C ASN A 19 6.05 -15.16 -14.52
N GLN A 20 5.86 -14.37 -13.45
CA GLN A 20 5.79 -14.89 -12.10
C GLN A 20 4.46 -14.63 -11.41
N VAL A 21 3.82 -13.48 -11.71
CA VAL A 21 2.53 -13.13 -11.13
C VAL A 21 1.65 -12.51 -12.21
N PRO A 22 0.32 -12.66 -12.11
CA PRO A 22 -0.58 -11.94 -13.02
C PRO A 22 -0.54 -10.45 -12.67
N LEU A 23 -0.17 -9.60 -13.67
CA LEU A 23 0.01 -8.17 -13.43
C LEU A 23 -1.25 -7.49 -12.90
N ASP A 24 -2.42 -7.91 -13.39
CA ASP A 24 -3.69 -7.32 -12.97
C ASP A 24 -4.11 -7.73 -11.55
N LYS A 25 -3.38 -8.65 -10.93
CA LYS A 25 -3.64 -9.12 -9.56
C LYS A 25 -2.49 -8.81 -8.61
N ALA A 26 -1.49 -8.08 -9.08
CA ALA A 26 -0.31 -7.72 -8.28
C ALA A 26 -0.43 -6.29 -7.78
N LEU A 27 -0.13 -6.09 -6.50
CA LEU A 27 -0.18 -4.80 -5.86
C LEU A 27 1.14 -4.54 -5.17
N PHE A 28 1.86 -3.50 -5.60
CA PHE A 28 3.05 -3.03 -4.92
C PHE A 28 2.63 -2.12 -3.78
N ILE A 29 3.19 -2.32 -2.59
CA ILE A 29 2.82 -1.50 -1.43
C ILE A 29 4.05 -0.90 -0.76
N ASP A 30 3.84 0.26 -0.16
CA ASP A 30 4.82 0.94 0.67
C ASP A 30 4.07 1.77 1.70
N ILE A 31 4.66 1.94 2.88
CA ILE A 31 4.05 2.74 3.95
C ILE A 31 5.04 3.77 4.47
N GLU A 32 4.51 4.85 5.04
CA GLU A 32 5.28 5.85 5.76
C GLU A 32 4.72 5.99 7.17
N THR A 33 5.62 6.02 8.14
CA THR A 33 5.27 6.06 9.55
C THR A 33 6.11 7.10 10.28
N THR A 34 5.66 7.48 11.48
CA THR A 34 6.41 8.44 12.29
C THR A 34 7.59 7.80 13.04
N GLY A 35 7.63 6.47 13.07
CA GLY A 35 8.71 5.75 13.77
C GLY A 35 8.67 4.27 13.42
N PHE A 36 9.51 3.49 14.09
CA PHE A 36 9.69 2.07 13.73
C PHE A 36 8.79 1.10 14.48
N THR A 37 8.15 1.55 15.56
CA THR A 37 7.33 0.69 16.41
C THR A 37 5.86 1.06 16.27
N ALA A 38 5.05 0.12 15.81
CA ALA A 38 3.63 0.38 15.55
C ALA A 38 2.88 0.86 16.80
N ARG A 39 3.24 0.32 17.97
CA ARG A 39 2.57 0.66 19.22
C ARG A 39 2.71 2.13 19.57
N SER A 40 3.86 2.75 19.29
CA SER A 40 4.17 4.11 19.69
C SER A 40 4.28 5.09 18.53
N SER A 41 4.02 4.65 17.31
CA SER A 41 4.15 5.47 16.10
C SER A 41 2.85 5.49 15.33
N TYR A 42 2.75 6.44 14.41
CA TYR A 42 1.56 6.60 13.57
C TYR A 42 1.87 6.20 12.14
N LEU A 43 0.94 5.47 11.55
CA LEU A 43 0.92 5.17 10.13
C LEU A 43 0.18 6.31 9.45
N TYR A 44 0.88 7.13 8.66
CA TYR A 44 0.24 8.30 8.06
C TYR A 44 0.11 8.22 6.55
N LEU A 45 0.75 7.26 5.89
CA LEU A 45 0.60 7.09 4.45
C LEU A 45 0.72 5.63 4.07
N ILE A 46 -0.21 5.18 3.24
CA ILE A 46 -0.13 3.90 2.54
C ILE A 46 -0.15 4.21 1.06
N GLY A 47 0.87 3.75 0.35
CA GLY A 47 0.96 3.89 -1.10
C GLY A 47 0.91 2.53 -1.78
N CYS A 48 0.33 2.49 -2.96
CA CYS A 48 0.38 1.30 -3.78
C CYS A 48 0.51 1.65 -5.24
N ALA A 49 1.07 0.70 -6.01
CA ALA A 49 1.17 0.83 -7.46
C ALA A 49 0.59 -0.44 -8.08
N TYR A 50 -0.14 -0.26 -9.17
CA TYR A 50 -0.81 -1.37 -9.83
C TYR A 50 -0.95 -1.11 -11.32
N TYR A 51 -1.11 -2.20 -12.07
CA TYR A 51 -1.27 -2.16 -13.51
C TYR A 51 -2.75 -2.35 -13.86
N GLN A 52 -3.32 -1.39 -14.54
CA GLN A 52 -4.73 -1.44 -14.92
C GLN A 52 -4.92 -0.76 -16.28
N ASP A 53 -5.65 -1.41 -17.16
CA ASP A 53 -6.01 -0.88 -18.48
C ASP A 53 -4.78 -0.42 -19.29
N GLY A 54 -3.69 -1.19 -19.21
CA GLY A 54 -2.46 -0.89 -19.94
C GLY A 54 -1.61 0.20 -19.32
N CYS A 55 -1.92 0.64 -18.11
CA CYS A 55 -1.24 1.75 -17.44
C CYS A 55 -0.87 1.39 -16.02
N TRP A 56 0.29 1.87 -15.56
CA TRP A 56 0.65 1.85 -14.16
C TRP A 56 0.02 3.04 -13.46
N THR A 57 -0.58 2.78 -12.30
CA THR A 57 -1.22 3.81 -11.48
C THR A 57 -0.66 3.74 -10.08
N VAL A 58 -0.39 4.90 -9.49
CA VAL A 58 0.00 5.04 -8.09
C VAL A 58 -1.18 5.64 -7.34
N ARG A 59 -1.56 4.98 -6.27
CA ARG A 59 -2.64 5.46 -5.39
C ARG A 59 -2.09 5.58 -3.98
N GLN A 60 -2.42 6.66 -3.32
CA GLN A 60 -1.96 6.91 -1.96
C GLN A 60 -3.11 7.37 -1.08
N TRP A 61 -3.09 6.91 0.15
CA TRP A 61 -4.01 7.36 1.20
C TRP A 61 -3.19 8.00 2.30
N PHE A 62 -3.47 9.26 2.56
CA PHE A 62 -2.74 10.07 3.53
C PHE A 62 -3.66 10.41 4.71
N ALA A 63 -3.21 10.10 5.92
CA ALA A 63 -3.90 10.50 7.15
C ALA A 63 -3.44 11.89 7.54
N GLU A 64 -4.37 12.85 7.56
CA GLU A 64 -4.06 14.24 7.86
C GLU A 64 -3.83 14.45 9.35
N ASN A 65 -4.28 13.50 10.17
CA ASN A 65 -3.99 13.46 11.60
C ASN A 65 -4.05 12.00 12.05
N TYR A 66 -3.56 11.74 13.25
CA TYR A 66 -3.46 10.37 13.73
C TYR A 66 -4.82 9.71 14.03
N ASN A 67 -5.89 10.48 14.13
CA ASN A 67 -7.23 9.89 14.27
C ASN A 67 -7.70 9.22 12.99
N GLU A 68 -6.99 9.43 11.88
CA GLU A 68 -7.37 8.88 10.58
C GLU A 68 -6.60 7.60 10.20
N GLU A 69 -5.80 7.04 11.10
CA GLU A 69 -5.10 5.79 10.82
C GLU A 69 -6.06 4.69 10.39
N ALA A 70 -7.18 4.54 11.11
CA ALA A 70 -8.16 3.51 10.79
C ALA A 70 -8.78 3.75 9.42
N LEU A 71 -8.98 5.01 9.04
CA LEU A 71 -9.57 5.35 7.74
C LEU A 71 -8.66 4.93 6.59
N ILE A 72 -7.36 5.21 6.68
CA ILE A 72 -6.45 4.82 5.60
C ILE A 72 -6.26 3.31 5.53
N LEU A 73 -6.29 2.61 6.66
CA LEU A 73 -6.23 1.16 6.67
C LEU A 73 -7.48 0.56 6.03
N ASP A 74 -8.66 1.05 6.38
CA ASP A 74 -9.90 0.57 5.78
C ASP A 74 -9.92 0.79 4.27
N ALA A 75 -9.50 1.98 3.83
CA ALA A 75 -9.44 2.29 2.41
C ALA A 75 -8.47 1.37 1.67
N PHE A 76 -7.30 1.12 2.26
CA PHE A 76 -6.30 0.23 1.68
C PHE A 76 -6.84 -1.20 1.57
N PHE A 77 -7.40 -1.74 2.65
CA PHE A 77 -7.89 -3.12 2.63
C PHE A 77 -9.07 -3.29 1.67
N ASP A 78 -9.96 -2.31 1.60
CA ASP A 78 -11.06 -2.35 0.65
C ASP A 78 -10.55 -2.38 -0.79
N PHE A 79 -9.53 -1.59 -1.09
CA PHE A 79 -8.92 -1.57 -2.41
C PHE A 79 -8.16 -2.87 -2.69
N ALA A 80 -7.41 -3.37 -1.71
CA ALA A 80 -6.51 -4.50 -1.89
C ALA A 80 -7.24 -5.85 -1.99
N LYS A 81 -8.50 -5.93 -1.62
CA LYS A 81 -9.23 -7.20 -1.58
C LYS A 81 -9.33 -7.89 -2.94
N ASP A 82 -9.23 -7.14 -4.03
CA ASP A 82 -9.31 -7.68 -5.38
C ASP A 82 -7.95 -8.14 -5.92
N TYR A 83 -6.89 -8.02 -5.13
CA TYR A 83 -5.54 -8.38 -5.52
C TYR A 83 -5.10 -9.64 -4.78
N THR A 84 -4.32 -10.49 -5.46
CA THR A 84 -3.90 -11.78 -4.90
C THR A 84 -2.43 -11.81 -4.52
N HIS A 85 -1.64 -10.85 -5.00
CA HIS A 85 -0.20 -10.81 -4.74
C HIS A 85 0.19 -9.43 -4.23
N LEU A 86 0.82 -9.40 -3.06
CA LEU A 86 1.41 -8.17 -2.53
C LEU A 86 2.91 -8.23 -2.76
N ILE A 87 3.44 -7.16 -3.36
CA ILE A 87 4.87 -7.05 -3.65
C ILE A 87 5.38 -5.84 -2.86
N HIS A 88 6.50 -6.05 -2.15
CA HIS A 88 7.01 -5.03 -1.25
C HIS A 88 8.53 -5.12 -1.19
N PHE A 89 9.13 -4.02 -0.76
CA PHE A 89 10.52 -3.98 -0.36
C PHE A 89 10.57 -3.99 1.17
N ASN A 90 11.20 -4.99 1.76
CA ASN A 90 11.31 -5.12 3.22
C ASN A 90 9.98 -5.29 3.96
N GLY A 91 8.90 -5.66 3.24
CA GLY A 91 7.57 -5.76 3.84
C GLY A 91 7.43 -6.84 4.90
N ASN A 92 8.21 -7.93 4.80
CA ASN A 92 8.18 -9.00 5.80
C ASN A 92 8.76 -8.56 7.14
N ASN A 93 9.67 -7.59 7.13
CA ASN A 93 10.36 -7.14 8.33
C ASN A 93 9.78 -5.86 8.92
N PHE A 94 9.07 -5.05 8.13
CA PHE A 94 8.55 -3.79 8.61
C PHE A 94 7.09 -3.55 8.20
N ASP A 95 6.80 -3.44 6.89
CA ASP A 95 5.49 -2.96 6.42
C ASP A 95 4.35 -3.86 6.87
N LEU A 96 4.45 -5.16 6.64
CA LEU A 96 3.38 -6.09 6.99
C LEU A 96 3.21 -6.25 8.50
N PRO A 97 4.28 -6.47 9.28
CA PRO A 97 4.14 -6.51 10.74
C PRO A 97 3.58 -5.22 11.32
N PHE A 98 3.99 -4.06 10.78
CA PHE A 98 3.48 -2.77 11.25
C PHE A 98 1.98 -2.65 10.99
N ILE A 99 1.54 -2.96 9.78
CA ILE A 99 0.12 -2.92 9.41
C ILE A 99 -0.70 -3.86 10.28
N LEU A 100 -0.23 -5.09 10.47
CA LEU A 100 -0.94 -6.09 11.28
C LEU A 100 -1.07 -5.64 12.74
N GLN A 101 -0.01 -5.06 13.30
CA GLN A 101 -0.06 -4.55 14.67
C GLN A 101 -1.02 -3.38 14.79
N LYS A 102 -1.05 -2.47 13.79
CA LYS A 102 -2.00 -1.36 13.78
C LYS A 102 -3.44 -1.86 13.71
N CYS A 103 -3.71 -2.88 12.94
CA CYS A 103 -5.04 -3.47 12.88
C CYS A 103 -5.49 -3.95 14.26
N LYS A 104 -4.61 -4.56 15.02
CA LYS A 104 -4.92 -5.01 16.38
C LYS A 104 -5.19 -3.85 17.32
N GLN A 105 -4.40 -2.77 17.22
CA GLN A 105 -4.56 -1.60 18.08
C GLN A 105 -5.87 -0.86 17.85
N LEU A 106 -6.33 -0.85 16.60
CA LEU A 106 -7.45 -0.01 16.16
C LEU A 106 -8.77 -0.77 16.06
N GLU A 107 -8.76 -2.05 16.42
CA GLU A 107 -9.99 -2.84 16.47
C GLU A 107 -10.97 -2.30 17.51
#